data_dc7f9f180e4ae34bb23eec4744767f03
#
_entry.id   dc7f9f180e4ae34bb23eec4744767f03
#
_cell.length_a   1.000
_cell.length_b   1.000
_cell.length_c   1.000
_cell.angle_alpha   90.00
_cell.angle_beta   90.00
_cell.angle_gamma   90.00
#
_symmetry.space_group_name_H-M   'P 1'
#
loop_
_entity.id
_entity.type
_entity.pdbx_description
1 polymer ?
#
loop_
_entity_poly.entity_id
_entity_poly.type
_entity_poly.pdbx_seq_one_letter_code
_entity_poly.pdbx_strand_id
1 'polypeptide(L)'
;MQESIACGKTVLGKQFIGVVAALAFSSGMCAQTAPPQQPEPAKSQKAAPAPRRDLSGIWDVANTMEGISPQGVKSHAPFTAWGADIANNVYKPGDGPRRVLIGRVNDPLDSCDPAGFPRNLLFELRPFQVVQTPNQVLMLYQYQRVWRVIWTDGRELPKDPDPRWYGYSIGRWADDYTFLVETVGLDERTWLDNAGDPHSSELRVEERYVRVDHDTVELTVKIDDPKAYTDPWLARDKLHLMLQPAKTDILEMICAPTEAEAYKKAIADPATK
;
A
#
# COMPACT_ATOMS: atom_id res chain seq x y z
N MET A 1 9.04 31.98 -29.32
CA MET A 1 9.22 33.42 -29.26
C MET A 1 10.07 33.72 -28.06
N GLN A 2 11.31 34.11 -28.35
CA GLN A 2 12.30 34.59 -27.38
C GLN A 2 12.02 36.03 -27.07
N GLU A 3 12.11 36.43 -25.82
CA GLU A 3 12.42 37.82 -25.48
C GLU A 3 13.46 37.88 -24.38
N SER A 4 14.63 38.36 -24.80
CA SER A 4 15.77 38.80 -24.00
C SER A 4 15.49 40.20 -23.43
N ILE A 5 15.83 40.41 -22.16
CA ILE A 5 15.92 41.77 -21.62
C ILE A 5 17.37 42.09 -21.28
N ALA A 6 17.85 43.15 -21.91
CA ALA A 6 19.20 43.63 -21.90
C ALA A 6 19.54 44.49 -20.66
N CYS A 7 20.81 44.41 -20.28
CA CYS A 7 21.49 45.24 -19.28
C CYS A 7 21.80 46.65 -19.83
N GLY A 8 21.34 47.69 -19.17
CA GLY A 8 21.66 49.10 -19.49
C GLY A 8 22.87 49.61 -18.71
N LYS A 9 23.89 50.03 -19.45
CA LYS A 9 25.04 50.81 -18.96
C LYS A 9 24.68 52.29 -18.85
N THR A 10 25.10 52.92 -17.78
CA THR A 10 25.18 54.40 -17.73
C THR A 10 26.56 54.83 -17.26
N VAL A 11 27.17 55.67 -18.05
CA VAL A 11 28.48 56.33 -17.89
C VAL A 11 28.26 57.83 -17.57
N LEU A 12 29.07 58.41 -16.71
CA LEU A 12 29.62 59.78 -16.59
C LEU A 12 29.80 60.09 -15.09
N GLY A 13 30.84 60.68 -14.61
CA GLY A 13 32.04 61.41 -15.11
C GLY A 13 32.66 62.16 -13.94
N LYS A 14 33.98 62.20 -13.97
CA LYS A 14 34.97 63.10 -13.41
C LYS A 14 34.70 63.90 -12.12
N GLN A 15 35.57 63.82 -11.10
CA GLN A 15 36.67 64.77 -10.89
C GLN A 15 37.56 64.47 -9.67
N PHE A 16 38.80 64.79 -9.77
CA PHE A 16 39.99 64.75 -8.93
C PHE A 16 39.83 65.28 -7.52
N ILE A 17 40.53 64.68 -6.56
CA ILE A 17 41.51 65.34 -5.66
C ILE A 17 42.31 64.21 -4.97
N GLY A 18 43.63 64.31 -5.01
CA GLY A 18 44.56 63.36 -4.45
C GLY A 18 44.84 63.57 -2.95
N VAL A 19 45.08 62.49 -2.24
CA VAL A 19 45.86 62.51 -1.01
C VAL A 19 46.64 61.16 -0.96
N VAL A 20 47.92 61.28 -0.76
CA VAL A 20 48.88 60.20 -0.55
C VAL A 20 48.68 59.64 0.85
N ALA A 21 48.55 58.34 0.97
CA ALA A 21 48.79 57.66 2.23
C ALA A 21 49.07 56.17 1.99
N ALA A 22 50.28 55.83 2.40
CA ALA A 22 50.81 54.59 2.94
C ALA A 22 50.26 53.23 2.45
N LEU A 23 51.13 52.50 1.79
CA LEU A 23 51.08 51.08 1.51
C LEU A 23 51.20 50.27 2.82
N ALA A 24 50.14 49.59 3.23
CA ALA A 24 50.21 48.46 4.14
C ALA A 24 49.91 47.20 3.31
N PHE A 25 50.94 46.36 3.09
CA PHE A 25 50.79 45.05 2.51
C PHE A 25 50.11 44.15 3.56
N SER A 26 48.82 43.89 3.39
CA SER A 26 48.15 42.78 4.04
C SER A 26 48.18 41.56 3.12
N SER A 27 49.00 40.58 3.51
CA SER A 27 49.03 39.25 2.88
C SER A 27 47.66 38.59 3.05
N GLY A 28 46.82 38.67 2.03
CA GLY A 28 45.57 37.93 1.99
C GLY A 28 45.88 36.41 1.90
N MET A 29 45.71 35.66 3.02
CA MET A 29 45.61 34.23 2.96
C MET A 29 44.35 33.86 2.20
N CYS A 30 44.48 33.37 0.96
CA CYS A 30 43.41 32.66 0.27
C CYS A 30 43.13 31.39 1.04
N ALA A 31 42.05 31.38 1.79
CA ALA A 31 41.48 30.13 2.33
C ALA A 31 40.99 29.30 1.13
N GLN A 32 41.71 28.24 0.79
CA GLN A 32 41.25 27.26 -0.15
C GLN A 32 40.09 26.48 0.54
N THR A 33 38.88 26.74 0.12
CA THR A 33 37.75 25.93 0.46
C THR A 33 37.95 24.57 -0.18
N ALA A 34 38.14 23.51 0.66
CA ALA A 34 38.18 22.14 0.21
C ALA A 34 36.89 21.82 -0.56
N PRO A 35 36.96 21.05 -1.65
CA PRO A 35 35.75 20.62 -2.36
C PRO A 35 34.85 19.80 -1.42
N PRO A 36 33.51 19.91 -1.58
CA PRO A 36 32.59 19.13 -0.75
C PRO A 36 32.92 17.65 -0.94
N GLN A 37 33.23 16.99 0.19
CA GLN A 37 33.41 15.54 0.20
C GLN A 37 32.08 14.90 -0.19
N GLN A 38 32.06 14.16 -1.29
CA GLN A 38 30.94 13.26 -1.61
C GLN A 38 30.75 12.30 -0.44
N PRO A 39 29.51 12.10 0.02
CA PRO A 39 29.25 11.09 1.06
C PRO A 39 29.74 9.73 0.52
N GLU A 40 30.62 9.08 1.28
CA GLU A 40 31.00 7.69 0.99
C GLU A 40 29.73 6.84 0.86
N PRO A 41 29.64 5.93 -0.13
CA PRO A 41 28.51 5.03 -0.23
C PRO A 41 28.44 4.23 1.08
N ALA A 42 27.29 4.31 1.73
CA ALA A 42 27.01 3.57 2.96
C ALA A 42 27.38 2.10 2.72
N LYS A 43 28.33 1.57 3.49
CA LYS A 43 28.68 0.16 3.45
C LYS A 43 27.38 -0.62 3.68
N SER A 44 27.02 -1.48 2.72
CA SER A 44 25.91 -2.41 2.85
C SER A 44 26.11 -3.21 4.14
N GLN A 45 25.41 -2.80 5.20
CA GLN A 45 25.36 -3.59 6.42
C GLN A 45 24.58 -4.86 6.07
N LYS A 46 25.23 -6.01 6.29
CA LYS A 46 24.58 -7.30 6.13
C LYS A 46 23.33 -7.30 7.02
N ALA A 47 22.16 -7.53 6.43
CA ALA A 47 20.90 -7.58 7.16
C ALA A 47 21.02 -8.54 8.37
N ALA A 48 20.42 -8.17 9.49
CA ALA A 48 20.36 -9.04 10.65
C ALA A 48 19.59 -10.33 10.31
N PRO A 49 19.92 -11.47 10.92
CA PRO A 49 19.23 -12.72 10.63
C PRO A 49 17.76 -12.63 11.04
N ALA A 50 16.88 -13.26 10.27
CA ALA A 50 15.46 -13.35 10.56
C ALA A 50 15.19 -14.03 11.90
N PRO A 51 14.27 -13.51 12.74
CA PRO A 51 13.79 -14.23 13.90
C PRO A 51 12.94 -15.43 13.48
N ARG A 52 13.03 -16.52 14.27
CA ARG A 52 12.28 -17.74 13.96
C ARG A 52 10.82 -17.61 14.41
N ARG A 53 9.90 -18.02 13.55
CA ARG A 53 8.44 -18.07 13.81
C ARG A 53 7.90 -16.79 14.45
N ASP A 54 8.40 -15.66 13.96
CA ASP A 54 8.04 -14.36 14.48
C ASP A 54 7.79 -13.36 13.32
N LEU A 55 6.55 -12.90 13.22
CA LEU A 55 6.11 -11.82 12.33
C LEU A 55 5.74 -10.56 13.12
N SER A 56 5.97 -10.53 14.44
CA SER A 56 5.60 -9.39 15.28
C SER A 56 6.28 -8.11 14.80
N GLY A 57 5.55 -7.01 14.81
CA GLY A 57 6.06 -5.71 14.38
C GLY A 57 5.04 -4.93 13.56
N ILE A 58 5.46 -3.76 13.13
CA ILE A 58 4.68 -2.91 12.21
C ILE A 58 5.30 -3.05 10.83
N TRP A 59 4.50 -3.41 9.86
CA TRP A 59 4.91 -3.67 8.50
C TRP A 59 4.28 -2.67 7.54
N ASP A 60 5.05 -2.24 6.55
CA ASP A 60 4.56 -1.44 5.43
C ASP A 60 5.14 -1.97 4.12
N VAL A 61 4.49 -1.67 3.01
CA VAL A 61 5.02 -2.05 1.70
C VAL A 61 6.31 -1.30 1.38
N ALA A 62 7.27 -1.99 0.78
CA ALA A 62 8.53 -1.39 0.35
C ALA A 62 8.30 -0.27 -0.69
N ASN A 63 7.27 -0.42 -1.51
CA ASN A 63 6.85 0.56 -2.49
C ASN A 63 5.35 0.87 -2.28
N THR A 64 5.06 2.07 -1.80
CA THR A 64 3.68 2.51 -1.51
C THR A 64 2.74 2.35 -2.70
N MET A 65 3.22 2.57 -3.92
CA MET A 65 2.40 2.40 -5.12
C MET A 65 1.93 0.95 -5.34
N GLU A 66 2.73 -0.04 -4.93
CA GLU A 66 2.32 -1.44 -4.99
C GLU A 66 1.23 -1.79 -3.98
N GLY A 67 1.19 -1.09 -2.85
CA GLY A 67 0.20 -1.29 -1.80
C GLY A 67 -1.18 -0.72 -2.14
N ILE A 68 -1.24 0.38 -2.90
CA ILE A 68 -2.47 1.14 -3.15
C ILE A 68 -2.95 1.10 -4.60
N SER A 69 -2.14 0.59 -5.52
CA SER A 69 -2.46 0.58 -6.95
C SER A 69 -3.04 -0.77 -7.38
N PRO A 70 -4.11 -0.77 -8.20
CA PRO A 70 -4.58 -1.99 -8.87
C PRO A 70 -3.48 -2.67 -9.69
N GLN A 71 -2.50 -1.89 -10.18
CA GLN A 71 -1.34 -2.40 -10.95
C GLN A 71 -0.42 -3.31 -10.12
N GLY A 72 -0.46 -3.21 -8.79
CA GLY A 72 0.25 -4.13 -7.90
C GLY A 72 -0.40 -5.51 -7.82
N VAL A 73 -1.63 -5.66 -8.27
CA VAL A 73 -2.34 -6.94 -8.36
C VAL A 73 -1.93 -7.64 -9.66
N LYS A 74 -1.60 -8.92 -9.59
CA LYS A 74 -1.26 -9.72 -10.77
C LYS A 74 -2.49 -9.89 -11.67
N SER A 75 -2.26 -10.20 -12.93
CA SER A 75 -3.32 -10.56 -13.86
C SER A 75 -4.06 -11.80 -13.34
N HIS A 76 -5.36 -11.69 -13.19
CA HIS A 76 -6.20 -12.81 -12.75
C HIS A 76 -6.42 -13.86 -13.85
N ALA A 77 -6.85 -15.06 -13.48
CA ALA A 77 -7.37 -16.04 -14.40
C ALA A 77 -8.60 -15.50 -15.14
N PRO A 78 -8.90 -16.01 -16.35
CA PRO A 78 -10.11 -15.62 -17.05
C PRO A 78 -11.35 -15.82 -16.18
N PHE A 79 -12.28 -14.86 -16.26
CA PHE A 79 -13.56 -14.98 -15.59
C PHE A 79 -14.38 -16.15 -16.13
N THR A 80 -15.12 -16.79 -15.26
CA THR A 80 -16.29 -17.59 -15.65
C THR A 80 -17.37 -16.68 -16.26
N ALA A 81 -18.44 -17.26 -16.82
CA ALA A 81 -19.57 -16.48 -17.32
C ALA A 81 -20.21 -15.62 -16.20
N TRP A 82 -20.30 -16.15 -14.98
CA TRP A 82 -20.80 -15.41 -13.81
C TRP A 82 -19.87 -14.27 -13.42
N GLY A 83 -18.56 -14.54 -13.30
CA GLY A 83 -17.57 -13.52 -12.95
C GLY A 83 -17.55 -12.38 -13.97
N ALA A 84 -17.62 -12.71 -15.27
CA ALA A 84 -17.66 -11.72 -16.35
C ALA A 84 -18.94 -10.86 -16.30
N ASP A 85 -20.08 -11.46 -15.98
CA ASP A 85 -21.35 -10.72 -15.86
C ASP A 85 -21.29 -9.71 -14.71
N ILE A 86 -20.86 -10.15 -13.53
CA ILE A 86 -20.68 -9.25 -12.37
C ILE A 86 -19.70 -8.13 -12.68
N ALA A 87 -18.51 -8.46 -13.19
CA ALA A 87 -17.44 -7.49 -13.46
C ALA A 87 -17.83 -6.43 -14.51
N ASN A 88 -18.58 -6.80 -15.55
CA ASN A 88 -18.88 -5.90 -16.69
C ASN A 88 -20.23 -5.23 -16.58
N ASN A 89 -21.22 -5.87 -15.98
CA ASN A 89 -22.61 -5.39 -16.00
C ASN A 89 -23.09 -4.88 -14.64
N VAL A 90 -22.60 -5.43 -13.53
CA VAL A 90 -23.05 -5.09 -12.17
C VAL A 90 -22.13 -4.07 -11.53
N TYR A 91 -20.83 -4.35 -11.45
CA TYR A 91 -19.87 -3.47 -10.82
C TYR A 91 -19.52 -2.28 -11.72
N LYS A 92 -19.41 -1.11 -11.10
CA LYS A 92 -19.09 0.16 -11.77
C LYS A 92 -17.91 0.82 -11.04
N PRO A 93 -16.67 0.33 -11.30
CA PRO A 93 -15.51 0.81 -10.59
C PRO A 93 -15.13 2.25 -10.98
N GLY A 94 -14.52 2.97 -10.02
CA GLY A 94 -13.93 4.28 -10.27
C GLY A 94 -12.53 4.20 -10.87
N ASP A 95 -11.94 2.99 -10.95
CA ASP A 95 -10.56 2.77 -11.38
C ASP A 95 -10.44 1.55 -12.32
N GLY A 96 -9.23 1.35 -12.86
CA GLY A 96 -8.95 0.22 -13.75
C GLY A 96 -9.55 0.34 -15.16
N PRO A 97 -9.50 -0.75 -15.94
CA PRO A 97 -9.91 -0.74 -17.36
C PRO A 97 -11.43 -0.60 -17.55
N ARG A 98 -12.24 -0.94 -16.55
CA ARG A 98 -13.70 -0.87 -16.58
C ARG A 98 -14.25 0.39 -15.90
N ARG A 99 -13.38 1.34 -15.57
CA ARG A 99 -13.76 2.56 -14.83
C ARG A 99 -14.90 3.32 -15.47
N VAL A 100 -15.79 3.84 -14.64
CA VAL A 100 -16.88 4.72 -15.03
C VAL A 100 -16.64 6.14 -14.51
N LEU A 101 -17.50 7.09 -14.91
CA LEU A 101 -17.49 8.43 -14.34
C LEU A 101 -17.82 8.36 -12.85
N ILE A 102 -17.18 9.23 -12.07
CA ILE A 102 -17.24 9.21 -10.60
C ILE A 102 -18.68 9.18 -10.03
N GLY A 103 -19.60 9.88 -10.64
CA GLY A 103 -21.00 9.86 -10.20
C GLY A 103 -21.78 8.60 -10.57
N ARG A 104 -21.15 7.65 -11.27
CA ARG A 104 -21.74 6.35 -11.63
C ARG A 104 -21.07 5.18 -10.91
N VAL A 105 -20.07 5.47 -10.10
CA VAL A 105 -19.37 4.46 -9.30
C VAL A 105 -20.34 3.87 -8.27
N ASN A 106 -20.32 2.56 -8.12
CA ASN A 106 -21.14 1.86 -7.14
C ASN A 106 -20.30 1.00 -6.18
N ASP A 107 -19.06 1.36 -6.00
CA ASP A 107 -18.19 0.70 -5.04
C ASP A 107 -18.74 0.87 -3.62
N PRO A 108 -19.02 -0.23 -2.89
CA PRO A 108 -19.52 -0.15 -1.51
C PRO A 108 -18.58 0.64 -0.59
N LEU A 109 -17.28 0.64 -0.89
CA LEU A 109 -16.28 1.39 -0.13
C LEU A 109 -16.54 2.90 -0.14
N ASP A 110 -17.10 3.46 -1.22
CA ASP A 110 -17.46 4.89 -1.32
C ASP A 110 -18.63 5.27 -0.40
N SER A 111 -19.33 4.29 0.15
CA SER A 111 -20.38 4.44 1.16
C SER A 111 -19.92 4.03 2.56
N CYS A 112 -18.62 3.88 2.77
CA CYS A 112 -17.99 3.45 4.02
C CYS A 112 -18.31 2.01 4.43
N ASP A 113 -18.72 1.15 3.54
CA ASP A 113 -18.75 -0.29 3.82
C ASP A 113 -17.31 -0.79 4.06
N PRO A 114 -17.12 -1.84 4.86
CA PRO A 114 -15.81 -2.43 5.04
C PRO A 114 -15.17 -2.86 3.72
N ALA A 115 -13.87 -2.58 3.56
CA ALA A 115 -13.12 -3.05 2.38
C ALA A 115 -13.22 -4.57 2.24
N GLY A 116 -13.26 -5.24 3.38
CA GLY A 116 -13.27 -6.68 3.44
C GLY A 116 -11.91 -7.30 3.13
N PHE A 117 -11.89 -8.62 3.17
CA PHE A 117 -10.72 -9.41 2.84
C PHE A 117 -11.00 -10.21 1.55
N PRO A 118 -10.05 -10.33 0.62
CA PRO A 118 -8.66 -9.89 0.69
C PRO A 118 -8.39 -8.46 0.18
N ARG A 119 -9.41 -7.64 -0.09
CA ARG A 119 -9.25 -6.31 -0.68
C ARG A 119 -8.27 -5.43 0.09
N ASN A 120 -8.26 -5.49 1.43
CA ASN A 120 -7.31 -4.76 2.26
C ASN A 120 -5.84 -5.18 2.08
N LEU A 121 -5.55 -6.34 1.44
CA LEU A 121 -4.20 -6.76 1.02
C LEU A 121 -3.94 -6.46 -0.46
N LEU A 122 -4.98 -6.43 -1.28
CA LEU A 122 -4.87 -6.26 -2.73
C LEU A 122 -4.95 -4.79 -3.14
N PHE A 123 -5.68 -4.00 -2.37
CA PHE A 123 -5.84 -2.58 -2.55
C PHE A 123 -5.82 -1.88 -1.19
N GLU A 124 -5.24 -0.69 -1.09
CA GLU A 124 -5.11 0.07 0.16
C GLU A 124 -4.31 -0.66 1.26
N LEU A 125 -3.35 -1.49 0.89
CA LEU A 125 -2.42 -2.04 1.87
C LEU A 125 -1.55 -0.90 2.42
N ARG A 126 -1.88 -0.52 3.65
CA ARG A 126 -1.22 0.52 4.45
C ARG A 126 -0.47 -0.15 5.59
N PRO A 127 0.31 0.59 6.36
CA PRO A 127 0.95 0.03 7.55
C PRO A 127 -0.02 -0.80 8.39
N PHE A 128 0.44 -1.93 8.86
CA PHE A 128 -0.32 -2.79 9.76
C PHE A 128 0.60 -3.41 10.81
N GLN A 129 0.05 -3.63 11.98
CA GLN A 129 0.76 -4.27 13.08
C GLN A 129 0.39 -5.75 13.17
N VAL A 130 1.40 -6.58 13.33
CA VAL A 130 1.25 -8.00 13.66
C VAL A 130 1.56 -8.19 15.13
N VAL A 131 0.62 -8.81 15.85
CA VAL A 131 0.76 -9.20 17.24
C VAL A 131 0.55 -10.71 17.35
N GLN A 132 1.57 -11.43 17.80
CA GLN A 132 1.50 -12.87 17.99
C GLN A 132 1.23 -13.23 19.45
N THR A 133 0.35 -14.19 19.63
CA THR A 133 0.06 -14.86 20.90
C THR A 133 0.24 -16.37 20.71
N PRO A 134 0.20 -17.19 21.76
CA PRO A 134 0.33 -18.64 21.62
C PRO A 134 -0.69 -19.30 20.70
N ASN A 135 -1.92 -18.73 20.60
CA ASN A 135 -3.04 -19.36 19.93
C ASN A 135 -3.58 -18.59 18.74
N GLN A 136 -3.07 -17.39 18.47
CA GLN A 136 -3.56 -16.54 17.39
C GLN A 136 -2.53 -15.48 16.99
N VAL A 137 -2.64 -15.07 15.74
CA VAL A 137 -1.99 -13.88 15.18
C VAL A 137 -3.06 -12.83 14.92
N LEU A 138 -2.85 -11.62 15.44
CA LEU A 138 -3.70 -10.46 15.21
C LEU A 138 -3.02 -9.56 14.18
N MET A 139 -3.74 -9.20 13.14
CA MET A 139 -3.33 -8.19 12.18
C MET A 139 -4.20 -6.95 12.35
N LEU A 140 -3.58 -5.85 12.76
CA LEU A 140 -4.22 -4.57 13.04
C LEU A 140 -3.91 -3.63 11.89
N TYR A 141 -4.88 -3.35 11.04
CA TYR A 141 -4.68 -2.55 9.83
C TYR A 141 -4.94 -1.06 10.08
N GLN A 142 -4.11 -0.20 9.51
CA GLN A 142 -4.33 1.25 9.49
C GLN A 142 -5.59 1.59 8.72
N TYR A 143 -5.76 0.96 7.54
CA TYR A 143 -6.90 1.23 6.68
C TYR A 143 -8.20 0.77 7.34
N GLN A 144 -9.14 1.68 7.49
CA GLN A 144 -10.43 1.50 8.18
C GLN A 144 -10.33 1.06 9.65
N ARG A 145 -9.14 1.04 10.27
CA ARG A 145 -8.93 0.67 11.69
C ARG A 145 -9.51 -0.69 12.05
N VAL A 146 -9.37 -1.66 11.18
CA VAL A 146 -9.88 -3.01 11.36
C VAL A 146 -8.80 -3.95 11.86
N TRP A 147 -9.24 -5.03 12.48
CA TRP A 147 -8.35 -6.13 12.85
C TRP A 147 -8.86 -7.45 12.29
N ARG A 148 -7.94 -8.36 12.11
CA ARG A 148 -8.20 -9.72 11.66
C ARG A 148 -7.55 -10.69 12.62
N VAL A 149 -8.26 -11.75 12.99
CA VAL A 149 -7.78 -12.84 13.84
C VAL A 149 -7.44 -14.03 12.94
N ILE A 150 -6.22 -14.54 13.07
CA ILE A 150 -5.76 -15.76 12.44
C ILE A 150 -5.50 -16.76 13.56
N TRP A 151 -6.26 -17.85 13.60
CA TRP A 151 -6.12 -18.86 14.65
C TRP A 151 -4.95 -19.78 14.36
N THR A 152 -4.12 -20.02 15.39
CA THR A 152 -2.92 -20.87 15.31
C THR A 152 -2.95 -22.02 16.32
N ASP A 153 -4.12 -22.32 16.87
CA ASP A 153 -4.34 -23.36 17.89
C ASP A 153 -4.62 -24.74 17.31
N GLY A 154 -4.49 -24.91 15.98
CA GLY A 154 -4.67 -26.20 15.31
C GLY A 154 -6.12 -26.52 14.94
N ARG A 155 -7.06 -25.58 15.12
CA ARG A 155 -8.45 -25.77 14.68
C ARG A 155 -8.55 -25.86 13.15
N GLU A 156 -9.64 -26.46 12.68
CA GLU A 156 -10.01 -26.49 11.27
C GLU A 156 -10.85 -25.28 10.89
N LEU A 157 -10.84 -24.93 9.60
CA LEU A 157 -11.79 -23.97 9.03
C LEU A 157 -13.22 -24.53 9.11
N PRO A 158 -14.22 -23.66 9.36
CA PRO A 158 -15.62 -24.10 9.32
C PRO A 158 -15.99 -24.55 7.91
N LYS A 159 -16.82 -25.60 7.81
CA LYS A 159 -17.26 -26.19 6.53
C LYS A 159 -18.34 -25.36 5.84
N ASP A 160 -19.19 -24.72 6.62
CA ASP A 160 -20.29 -23.87 6.15
C ASP A 160 -20.35 -22.62 7.03
N PRO A 161 -19.43 -21.65 6.81
CA PRO A 161 -19.33 -20.47 7.65
C PRO A 161 -20.39 -19.43 7.28
N ASP A 162 -20.97 -18.80 8.29
CA ASP A 162 -21.70 -17.54 8.06
C ASP A 162 -20.75 -16.49 7.44
N PRO A 163 -21.14 -15.76 6.40
CA PRO A 163 -20.29 -14.78 5.75
C PRO A 163 -19.84 -13.65 6.70
N ARG A 164 -18.55 -13.28 6.62
CA ARG A 164 -17.95 -12.17 7.37
C ARG A 164 -17.10 -11.31 6.44
N TRP A 165 -17.02 -10.03 6.74
CA TRP A 165 -16.18 -9.08 5.98
C TRP A 165 -14.72 -9.52 5.89
N TYR A 166 -14.18 -10.15 6.94
CA TYR A 166 -12.78 -10.63 7.00
C TYR A 166 -12.68 -12.15 7.11
N GLY A 167 -13.78 -12.85 6.92
CA GLY A 167 -13.83 -14.32 6.90
C GLY A 167 -13.38 -15.00 8.19
N TYR A 168 -13.04 -16.27 8.03
CA TYR A 168 -12.46 -17.14 9.07
C TYR A 168 -11.07 -17.55 8.63
N SER A 169 -10.06 -17.29 9.44
CA SER A 169 -8.67 -17.53 9.11
C SER A 169 -8.02 -18.48 10.10
N ILE A 170 -7.29 -19.46 9.58
CA ILE A 170 -6.36 -20.30 10.34
C ILE A 170 -4.95 -20.10 9.79
N GLY A 171 -3.96 -20.25 10.66
CA GLY A 171 -2.56 -20.09 10.28
C GLY A 171 -1.67 -21.15 10.92
N ARG A 172 -0.58 -21.48 10.25
CA ARG A 172 0.44 -22.40 10.74
C ARG A 172 1.82 -22.04 10.23
N TRP A 173 2.81 -22.34 11.03
CA TRP A 173 4.21 -22.28 10.58
C TRP A 173 4.54 -23.55 9.80
N ALA A 174 4.91 -23.40 8.54
CA ALA A 174 5.38 -24.52 7.70
C ALA A 174 6.83 -24.87 8.04
N ASP A 175 7.62 -23.85 8.39
CA ASP A 175 9.00 -23.94 8.87
C ASP A 175 9.31 -22.78 9.83
N ASP A 176 10.59 -22.52 10.13
CA ASP A 176 10.99 -21.45 11.06
C ASP A 176 10.75 -20.04 10.52
N TYR A 177 10.54 -19.87 9.21
CA TYR A 177 10.45 -18.57 8.55
C TYR A 177 9.22 -18.41 7.65
N THR A 178 8.45 -19.47 7.44
CA THR A 178 7.28 -19.47 6.55
C THR A 178 5.99 -19.66 7.35
N PHE A 179 5.14 -18.65 7.34
CA PHE A 179 3.80 -18.68 7.92
C PHE A 179 2.76 -18.77 6.81
N LEU A 180 1.89 -19.76 6.88
CA LEU A 180 0.81 -20.00 5.92
C LEU A 180 -0.53 -19.69 6.56
N VAL A 181 -1.41 -19.05 5.82
CA VAL A 181 -2.77 -18.69 6.26
C VAL A 181 -3.77 -19.15 5.21
N GLU A 182 -4.89 -19.70 5.66
CA GLU A 182 -6.04 -20.01 4.83
C GLU A 182 -7.27 -19.29 5.36
N THR A 183 -8.09 -18.74 4.45
CA THR A 183 -9.29 -17.96 4.79
C THR A 183 -10.46 -18.37 3.91
N VAL A 184 -11.63 -18.52 4.55
CA VAL A 184 -12.92 -18.83 3.90
C VAL A 184 -14.05 -18.05 4.56
N GLY A 185 -15.26 -18.12 4.02
CA GLY A 185 -16.45 -17.49 4.58
C GLY A 185 -16.43 -15.97 4.44
N LEU A 186 -16.02 -15.53 3.27
CA LEU A 186 -15.92 -14.10 2.93
C LEU A 186 -17.26 -13.58 2.39
N ASP A 187 -17.60 -12.36 2.76
CA ASP A 187 -18.85 -11.71 2.36
C ASP A 187 -18.73 -11.19 0.93
N GLU A 188 -19.54 -11.72 0.02
CA GLU A 188 -19.51 -11.40 -1.42
C GLU A 188 -19.97 -9.97 -1.76
N ARG A 189 -20.40 -9.17 -0.78
CA ARG A 189 -20.65 -7.74 -0.98
C ARG A 189 -19.37 -6.93 -1.16
N THR A 190 -18.21 -7.46 -0.78
CA THR A 190 -16.93 -6.82 -1.02
C THR A 190 -16.43 -7.10 -2.44
N TRP A 191 -15.55 -6.23 -2.93
CA TRP A 191 -14.82 -6.47 -4.17
C TRP A 191 -13.43 -6.99 -3.86
N LEU A 192 -12.78 -7.68 -4.79
CA LEU A 192 -11.38 -8.09 -4.61
C LEU A 192 -10.42 -6.90 -4.63
N ASP A 193 -10.71 -5.91 -5.45
CA ASP A 193 -9.90 -4.72 -5.65
C ASP A 193 -10.77 -3.51 -6.03
N ASN A 194 -10.16 -2.38 -6.35
CA ASN A 194 -10.90 -1.21 -6.81
C ASN A 194 -11.09 -1.14 -8.33
N ALA A 195 -10.61 -2.12 -9.09
CA ALA A 195 -10.92 -2.29 -10.50
C ALA A 195 -12.25 -3.03 -10.74
N GLY A 196 -12.91 -3.47 -9.66
CA GLY A 196 -14.19 -4.15 -9.69
C GLY A 196 -14.07 -5.63 -10.09
N ASP A 197 -13.02 -6.30 -9.63
CA ASP A 197 -12.92 -7.74 -9.77
C ASP A 197 -13.81 -8.40 -8.72
N PRO A 198 -14.71 -9.32 -9.13
CA PRO A 198 -15.66 -9.95 -8.22
C PRO A 198 -15.07 -11.14 -7.49
N HIS A 199 -15.70 -11.49 -6.40
CA HIS A 199 -15.60 -12.80 -5.79
C HIS A 199 -16.97 -13.30 -5.33
N SER A 200 -17.06 -14.59 -5.03
CA SER A 200 -18.26 -15.23 -4.51
C SER A 200 -18.05 -15.71 -3.07
N SER A 201 -19.09 -16.28 -2.49
CA SER A 201 -19.01 -16.98 -1.20
C SER A 201 -18.13 -18.25 -1.22
N GLU A 202 -17.77 -18.75 -2.42
CA GLU A 202 -16.88 -19.89 -2.58
C GLU A 202 -15.40 -19.51 -2.50
N LEU A 203 -15.10 -18.18 -2.39
CA LEU A 203 -13.74 -17.68 -2.32
C LEU A 203 -12.93 -18.31 -1.19
N ARG A 204 -11.80 -18.86 -1.55
CA ARG A 204 -10.71 -19.28 -0.67
C ARG A 204 -9.47 -18.42 -0.95
N VAL A 205 -8.86 -17.92 0.11
CA VAL A 205 -7.62 -17.14 0.02
C VAL A 205 -6.52 -17.87 0.77
N GLU A 206 -5.39 -18.07 0.10
CA GLU A 206 -4.16 -18.58 0.71
C GLU A 206 -3.13 -17.47 0.77
N GLU A 207 -2.51 -17.27 1.92
CA GLU A 207 -1.43 -16.31 2.12
C GLU A 207 -0.18 -17.03 2.57
N ARG A 208 0.95 -16.59 2.04
CA ARG A 208 2.27 -17.10 2.42
C ARG A 208 3.17 -15.93 2.79
N TYR A 209 3.52 -15.84 4.06
CA TYR A 209 4.46 -14.87 4.59
C TYR A 209 5.80 -15.56 4.79
N VAL A 210 6.84 -15.08 4.13
CA VAL A 210 8.22 -15.59 4.26
C VAL A 210 9.09 -14.51 4.85
N ARG A 211 9.60 -14.74 6.05
CA ARG A 211 10.56 -13.85 6.69
C ARG A 211 11.94 -14.07 6.08
N VAL A 212 12.36 -13.21 5.14
CA VAL A 212 13.63 -13.38 4.41
C VAL A 212 14.83 -12.89 5.21
N ASP A 213 14.64 -11.87 6.03
CA ASP A 213 15.62 -11.36 7.00
C ASP A 213 14.93 -10.67 8.17
N HIS A 214 15.68 -9.93 9.00
CA HIS A 214 15.13 -9.23 10.15
C HIS A 214 14.08 -8.18 9.75
N ASP A 215 14.30 -7.48 8.66
CA ASP A 215 13.51 -6.29 8.28
C ASP A 215 12.55 -6.53 7.11
N THR A 216 12.56 -7.75 6.53
CA THR A 216 11.82 -8.02 5.29
C THR A 216 10.98 -9.28 5.39
N VAL A 217 9.72 -9.16 4.97
CA VAL A 217 8.79 -10.28 4.75
C VAL A 217 8.32 -10.23 3.28
N GLU A 218 8.36 -11.37 2.60
CA GLU A 218 7.70 -11.56 1.30
C GLU A 218 6.28 -12.10 1.51
N LEU A 219 5.29 -11.41 0.96
CA LEU A 219 3.88 -11.82 0.98
C LEU A 219 3.45 -12.30 -0.41
N THR A 220 2.95 -13.54 -0.46
CA THR A 220 2.25 -14.09 -1.62
C THR A 220 0.80 -14.33 -1.28
N VAL A 221 -0.13 -13.90 -2.13
CA VAL A 221 -1.59 -14.09 -1.97
C VAL A 221 -2.14 -14.82 -3.18
N LYS A 222 -2.75 -15.97 -2.95
CA LYS A 222 -3.42 -16.79 -3.95
C LYS A 222 -4.92 -16.71 -3.76
N ILE A 223 -5.61 -16.52 -4.85
CA ILE A 223 -7.08 -16.48 -4.96
C ILE A 223 -7.54 -17.78 -5.62
N ASP A 224 -8.54 -18.40 -5.03
CA ASP A 224 -9.22 -19.57 -5.57
C ASP A 224 -10.73 -19.39 -5.38
N ASP A 225 -11.42 -19.07 -6.47
CA ASP A 225 -12.88 -18.89 -6.49
C ASP A 225 -13.44 -19.48 -7.80
N PRO A 226 -13.83 -20.75 -7.80
CA PRO A 226 -14.25 -21.45 -9.00
C PRO A 226 -15.55 -20.91 -9.60
N LYS A 227 -16.35 -20.16 -8.83
CA LYS A 227 -17.54 -19.48 -9.37
C LYS A 227 -17.18 -18.22 -10.17
N ALA A 228 -16.11 -17.52 -9.76
CA ALA A 228 -15.70 -16.27 -10.39
C ALA A 228 -14.61 -16.46 -11.47
N TYR A 229 -13.68 -17.38 -11.28
CA TYR A 229 -12.48 -17.60 -12.11
C TYR A 229 -12.35 -19.04 -12.56
N THR A 230 -11.79 -19.25 -13.75
CA THR A 230 -11.58 -20.59 -14.31
C THR A 230 -10.48 -21.38 -13.63
N ASP A 231 -9.52 -20.68 -13.02
CA ASP A 231 -8.36 -21.27 -12.36
C ASP A 231 -7.94 -20.42 -11.15
N PRO A 232 -7.29 -21.01 -10.13
CA PRO A 232 -6.63 -20.25 -9.08
C PRO A 232 -5.50 -19.38 -9.63
N TRP A 233 -5.27 -18.20 -9.04
CA TRP A 233 -4.25 -17.26 -9.51
C TRP A 233 -3.57 -16.52 -8.35
N LEU A 234 -2.37 -15.96 -8.61
CA LEU A 234 -1.62 -15.18 -7.64
C LEU A 234 -1.98 -13.70 -7.77
N ALA A 235 -2.70 -13.18 -6.78
CA ALA A 235 -3.02 -11.76 -6.70
C ALA A 235 -1.81 -10.93 -6.26
N ARG A 236 -1.01 -11.47 -5.34
CA ARG A 236 0.31 -10.92 -4.97
C ARG A 236 1.34 -12.03 -5.08
N ASP A 237 2.51 -11.70 -5.59
CA ASP A 237 3.61 -12.63 -5.74
C ASP A 237 4.87 -11.99 -5.18
N LYS A 238 5.25 -12.38 -3.95
CA LYS A 238 6.41 -11.87 -3.23
C LYS A 238 6.42 -10.35 -3.04
N LEU A 239 5.28 -9.79 -2.64
CA LEU A 239 5.23 -8.40 -2.23
C LEU A 239 6.14 -8.19 -1.01
N HIS A 240 7.09 -7.26 -1.13
CA HIS A 240 8.01 -6.96 -0.04
C HIS A 240 7.35 -6.05 1.00
N LEU A 241 7.29 -6.54 2.22
CA LEU A 241 6.90 -5.80 3.41
C LEU A 241 8.14 -5.48 4.23
N MET A 242 8.29 -4.23 4.62
CA MET A 242 9.42 -3.71 5.38
C MET A 242 9.04 -3.45 6.83
N LEU A 243 9.85 -3.94 7.75
CA LEU A 243 9.67 -3.67 9.18
C LEU A 243 9.87 -2.18 9.45
N GLN A 244 8.89 -1.58 10.10
CA GLN A 244 8.94 -0.19 10.50
C GLN A 244 9.60 -0.03 11.87
N PRO A 245 10.19 1.15 12.16
CA PRO A 245 10.75 1.43 13.50
C PRO A 245 9.74 1.16 14.61
N ALA A 246 10.17 0.62 15.75
CA ALA A 246 9.31 0.25 16.88
C ALA A 246 8.44 1.40 17.43
N LYS A 247 8.84 2.66 17.20
CA LYS A 247 8.08 3.87 17.57
C LYS A 247 7.10 4.36 16.52
N THR A 248 6.96 3.65 15.41
CA THR A 248 6.00 4.00 14.35
C THR A 248 4.60 3.93 14.91
N ASP A 249 3.82 4.98 14.73
CA ASP A 249 2.41 5.01 15.07
C ASP A 249 1.56 4.68 13.85
N ILE A 250 0.55 3.84 14.05
CA ILE A 250 -0.43 3.52 13.01
C ILE A 250 -1.50 4.60 13.03
N LEU A 251 -1.58 5.38 11.96
CA LEU A 251 -2.50 6.49 11.82
C LEU A 251 -3.96 6.01 11.82
N GLU A 252 -4.87 6.90 12.14
CA GLU A 252 -6.30 6.68 11.96
C GLU A 252 -6.69 6.93 10.50
N MET A 253 -7.24 5.88 9.87
CA MET A 253 -7.87 5.98 8.56
C MET A 253 -9.28 5.39 8.68
N ILE A 254 -10.21 6.23 9.05
CA ILE A 254 -11.61 5.84 9.29
C ILE A 254 -12.46 6.53 8.23
N CYS A 255 -13.32 5.76 7.57
CA CYS A 255 -14.34 6.34 6.71
C CYS A 255 -15.45 6.96 7.55
N ALA A 256 -15.79 8.22 7.28
CA ALA A 256 -16.90 8.92 7.93
C ALA A 256 -18.09 9.00 6.95
N PRO A 257 -19.21 8.30 7.21
CA PRO A 257 -20.36 8.28 6.29
C PRO A 257 -20.90 9.67 5.94
N THR A 258 -20.91 10.59 6.91
CA THR A 258 -21.35 11.97 6.68
C THR A 258 -20.44 12.74 5.73
N GLU A 259 -19.13 12.48 5.75
CA GLU A 259 -18.19 13.10 4.82
C GLU A 259 -18.29 12.45 3.43
N ALA A 260 -18.47 11.14 3.37
CA ALA A 260 -18.72 10.41 2.13
C ALA A 260 -19.99 10.92 1.43
N GLU A 261 -21.09 11.11 2.17
CA GLU A 261 -22.31 11.71 1.64
C GLU A 261 -22.10 13.17 1.17
N ALA A 262 -21.38 13.97 1.93
CA ALA A 262 -21.08 15.35 1.55
C ALA A 262 -20.28 15.42 0.27
N TYR A 263 -19.25 14.56 0.12
CA TYR A 263 -18.45 14.42 -1.10
C TYR A 263 -19.31 13.98 -2.29
N LYS A 264 -20.13 12.94 -2.11
CA LYS A 264 -21.03 12.44 -3.14
C LYS A 264 -21.95 13.54 -3.65
N LYS A 265 -22.59 14.26 -2.75
CA LYS A 265 -23.52 15.34 -3.08
C LYS A 265 -22.84 16.55 -3.76
N ALA A 266 -21.62 16.90 -3.32
CA ALA A 266 -20.93 18.08 -3.82
C ALA A 266 -20.15 17.82 -5.11
N ILE A 267 -19.62 16.62 -5.31
CA ILE A 267 -18.67 16.29 -6.38
C ILE A 267 -19.21 15.20 -7.32
N ALA A 268 -19.59 14.04 -6.76
CA ALA A 268 -19.92 12.88 -7.60
C ALA A 268 -21.25 13.06 -8.35
N ASP A 269 -22.32 13.49 -7.68
CA ASP A 269 -23.64 13.67 -8.30
C ASP A 269 -23.63 14.74 -9.42
N PRO A 270 -23.00 15.91 -9.25
CA PRO A 270 -22.85 16.87 -10.33
C PRO A 270 -22.06 16.36 -11.54
N ALA A 271 -21.09 15.47 -11.32
CA ALA A 271 -20.26 14.90 -12.39
C ALA A 271 -20.97 13.83 -13.23
N THR A 272 -22.21 13.47 -12.89
CA THR A 272 -23.05 12.57 -13.71
C THR A 272 -23.83 13.28 -14.80
N LYS A 273 -23.91 14.60 -14.74
CA LYS A 273 -24.63 15.44 -15.72
C LYS A 273 -23.69 15.84 -16.83
#